data_653accd0110f56383aed0f2e84880b73
#
_entry.id   653accd0110f56383aed0f2e84880b73
#
_cell.length_a   1.000
_cell.length_b   1.000
_cell.length_c   1.000
_cell.angle_alpha   90.00
_cell.angle_beta   90.00
_cell.angle_gamma   90.00
#
_symmetry.space_group_name_H-M   'P 1'
#
loop_
_entity.id
_entity.type
_entity.pdbx_description
1 polymer ?
#
loop_
_entity_poly.entity_id
_entity_poly.type
_entity_poly.pdbx_seq_one_letter_code
_entity_poly.pdbx_strand_id
1 'polypeptide(L)'
;MKKHLLSALLAMCLVTTAFAQQGKVYETRTVKSKILGMERSYSIYLPAGYDEGDGSYPVLYLLHGLGDNHTGWVQFGQVQYIADKAIAEGKSAPMIIVMPDADTVHKGYFNLLDGTYNYEDFFFQELIPHIEKTYRVRAESRYRAISGLSMGGGGALFYALHYPEMFVAAAPLSAVGGAWTFDQMKSQSDLSKVSEEKKAEVFGQMDIQTILEKSPKEKLDRIKWIRWYISCGDDDFLS
;
A
#
# COMPACT_ATOMS: atom_id res chain seq x y z
N MET A 1 -3.12 17.63 62.25
CA MET A 1 -3.92 16.61 61.49
C MET A 1 -4.60 17.14 60.22
N LYS A 2 -5.06 18.40 60.12
CA LYS A 2 -5.74 18.93 58.91
C LYS A 2 -4.83 19.20 57.70
N LYS A 3 -3.52 19.40 57.86
CA LYS A 3 -2.57 19.67 56.76
C LYS A 3 -2.13 18.43 55.97
N HIS A 4 -2.19 17.26 56.58
CA HIS A 4 -1.80 16.01 55.91
C HIS A 4 -2.94 15.37 55.08
N LEU A 5 -4.22 15.72 55.36
CA LEU A 5 -5.36 15.25 54.56
C LEU A 5 -5.44 15.95 53.20
N LEU A 6 -5.01 17.22 53.13
CA LEU A 6 -5.06 17.98 51.84
C LEU A 6 -4.00 17.50 50.83
N SER A 7 -2.84 17.05 51.34
CA SER A 7 -1.76 16.50 50.48
C SER A 7 -2.10 15.11 49.90
N ALA A 8 -2.88 14.31 50.64
CA ALA A 8 -3.31 13.00 50.18
C ALA A 8 -4.43 13.09 49.09
N LEU A 9 -5.27 14.09 49.14
CA LEU A 9 -6.29 14.33 48.12
C LEU A 9 -5.72 14.86 46.80
N LEU A 10 -4.62 15.63 46.84
CA LEU A 10 -3.97 16.16 45.63
C LEU A 10 -3.15 15.09 44.89
N ALA A 11 -2.70 14.04 45.57
CA ALA A 11 -1.98 12.92 44.95
C ALA A 11 -2.88 11.89 44.29
N MET A 12 -4.19 11.92 44.58
CA MET A 12 -5.16 10.94 44.07
C MET A 12 -5.83 11.35 42.74
N CYS A 13 -5.58 12.56 42.26
CA CYS A 13 -6.17 13.09 41.04
C CYS A 13 -5.31 12.99 39.77
N LEU A 14 -4.14 12.31 39.80
CA LEU A 14 -3.21 12.22 38.66
C LEU A 14 -3.00 10.81 38.11
N VAL A 15 -3.85 9.87 38.44
CA VAL A 15 -3.97 8.65 37.61
C VAL A 15 -5.03 8.90 36.54
N THR A 16 -4.74 9.83 35.63
CA THR A 16 -5.37 9.78 34.32
C THR A 16 -4.80 8.54 33.66
N THR A 17 -5.59 7.45 33.65
CA THR A 17 -5.36 6.38 32.69
C THR A 17 -5.36 7.04 31.31
N ALA A 18 -4.18 7.30 30.79
CA ALA A 18 -4.03 7.63 29.39
C ALA A 18 -4.46 6.35 28.63
N PHE A 19 -5.74 6.25 28.32
CA PHE A 19 -6.19 5.32 27.30
C PHE A 19 -5.41 5.74 26.06
N ALA A 20 -4.53 4.86 25.62
CA ALA A 20 -3.82 5.09 24.37
C ALA A 20 -4.90 5.33 23.30
N GLN A 21 -4.93 6.54 22.77
CA GLN A 21 -5.89 6.92 21.76
C GLN A 21 -5.66 6.00 20.55
N GLN A 22 -6.71 5.30 20.11
CA GLN A 22 -6.61 4.34 19.01
C GLN A 22 -6.93 5.01 17.68
N GLY A 23 -6.27 4.57 16.63
CA GLY A 23 -6.65 4.92 15.27
C GLY A 23 -8.00 4.32 14.89
N LYS A 24 -8.55 4.77 13.79
CA LYS A 24 -9.85 4.32 13.25
C LYS A 24 -9.67 3.59 11.94
N VAL A 25 -10.37 2.47 11.76
CA VAL A 25 -10.45 1.77 10.49
C VAL A 25 -11.85 1.93 9.90
N TYR A 26 -11.89 2.27 8.63
CA TYR A 26 -13.09 2.24 7.81
C TYR A 26 -12.90 1.15 6.75
N GLU A 27 -13.62 0.04 6.91
CA GLU A 27 -13.43 -1.15 6.07
C GLU A 27 -14.04 -1.02 4.69
N THR A 28 -15.02 -0.13 4.50
CA THR A 28 -15.68 0.02 3.21
C THR A 28 -15.75 1.48 2.82
N ARG A 29 -14.88 1.87 1.95
CA ARG A 29 -14.90 3.12 1.20
C ARG A 29 -14.84 2.80 -0.28
N THR A 30 -15.36 3.70 -1.11
CA THR A 30 -15.36 3.47 -2.56
C THR A 30 -14.79 4.66 -3.32
N VAL A 31 -14.22 4.37 -4.47
CA VAL A 31 -13.82 5.35 -5.47
C VAL A 31 -14.42 4.96 -6.82
N LYS A 32 -15.06 5.92 -7.49
CA LYS A 32 -15.57 5.72 -8.85
C LYS A 32 -14.41 5.84 -9.83
N SER A 33 -14.17 4.76 -10.56
CA SER A 33 -13.15 4.72 -11.59
C SER A 33 -13.78 4.89 -12.98
N LYS A 34 -13.27 5.85 -13.73
CA LYS A 34 -13.57 5.98 -15.16
C LYS A 34 -12.72 5.03 -15.99
N ILE A 35 -11.48 4.80 -15.56
CA ILE A 35 -10.53 3.89 -16.22
C ILE A 35 -11.07 2.46 -16.21
N LEU A 36 -11.58 2.00 -15.04
CA LEU A 36 -12.13 0.65 -14.89
C LEU A 36 -13.62 0.56 -15.22
N GLY A 37 -14.33 1.68 -15.36
CA GLY A 37 -15.77 1.72 -15.61
C GLY A 37 -16.63 1.22 -14.44
N MET A 38 -16.10 1.20 -13.21
CA MET A 38 -16.77 0.65 -12.02
C MET A 38 -16.36 1.39 -10.74
N GLU A 39 -17.05 1.11 -9.65
CA GLU A 39 -16.57 1.47 -8.32
C GLU A 39 -15.58 0.43 -7.81
N ARG A 40 -14.51 0.91 -7.16
CA ARG A 40 -13.54 0.06 -6.46
C ARG A 40 -13.58 0.38 -4.97
N SER A 41 -13.55 -0.68 -4.16
CA SER A 41 -13.52 -0.57 -2.70
C SER A 41 -12.08 -0.39 -2.19
N TYR A 42 -11.97 0.23 -1.04
CA TYR A 42 -10.74 0.25 -0.25
C TYR A 42 -11.08 0.35 1.25
N SER A 43 -10.23 -0.22 2.08
CA SER A 43 -10.20 0.07 3.52
C SER A 43 -9.17 1.15 3.82
N ILE A 44 -9.37 1.89 4.90
CA ILE A 44 -8.43 2.93 5.32
C ILE A 44 -8.29 2.95 6.84
N TYR A 45 -7.06 3.00 7.31
CA TYR A 45 -6.73 3.29 8.70
C TYR A 45 -6.31 4.76 8.82
N LEU A 46 -6.91 5.47 9.76
CA LEU A 46 -6.56 6.83 10.15
C LEU A 46 -5.94 6.80 11.55
N PRO A 47 -4.76 7.42 11.78
CA PRO A 47 -4.09 7.35 13.07
C PRO A 47 -4.86 8.06 14.17
N ALA A 48 -4.55 7.70 15.41
CA ALA A 48 -5.07 8.38 16.57
C ALA A 48 -4.86 9.91 16.48
N GLY A 49 -5.85 10.69 16.89
CA GLY A 49 -5.82 12.16 16.79
C GLY A 49 -6.12 12.70 15.37
N TYR A 50 -6.45 11.83 14.41
CA TYR A 50 -6.76 12.32 13.06
C TYR A 50 -7.95 13.28 13.06
N ASP A 51 -9.04 13.00 13.78
CA ASP A 51 -10.25 13.84 13.76
C ASP A 51 -10.13 15.11 14.63
N GLU A 52 -9.20 15.13 15.59
CA GLU A 52 -9.02 16.24 16.53
C GLU A 52 -8.04 17.31 16.03
N GLY A 53 -7.24 17.01 15.00
CA GLY A 53 -6.21 17.91 14.47
C GLY A 53 -6.44 18.29 13.01
N ASP A 54 -5.61 19.19 12.51
CA ASP A 54 -5.57 19.67 11.12
C ASP A 54 -4.30 19.22 10.37
N GLY A 55 -3.42 18.47 11.04
CA GLY A 55 -2.16 17.99 10.49
C GLY A 55 -2.33 17.01 9.33
N SER A 56 -1.35 16.99 8.43
CA SER A 56 -1.27 16.05 7.32
C SER A 56 -0.31 14.90 7.64
N TYR A 57 -0.58 13.73 7.09
CA TYR A 57 0.09 12.48 7.43
C TYR A 57 0.78 11.85 6.22
N PRO A 58 1.91 11.15 6.41
CA PRO A 58 2.41 10.21 5.43
C PRO A 58 1.36 9.14 5.09
N VAL A 59 1.48 8.53 3.92
CA VAL A 59 0.57 7.47 3.48
C VAL A 59 1.33 6.21 3.10
N LEU A 60 0.82 5.07 3.55
CA LEU A 60 1.21 3.74 3.12
C LEU A 60 0.08 3.13 2.28
N TYR A 61 0.37 2.72 1.06
CA TYR A 61 -0.50 1.85 0.27
C TYR A 61 -0.10 0.40 0.57
N LEU A 62 -1.07 -0.39 1.07
CA LEU A 62 -0.83 -1.76 1.56
C LEU A 62 -1.68 -2.75 0.75
N LEU A 63 -1.02 -3.49 -0.15
CA LEU A 63 -1.63 -4.34 -1.15
C LEU A 63 -1.85 -5.76 -0.60
N HIS A 64 -3.03 -6.34 -0.84
CA HIS A 64 -3.38 -7.68 -0.39
C HIS A 64 -2.91 -8.79 -1.36
N GLY A 65 -2.90 -10.04 -0.90
CA GLY A 65 -2.52 -11.21 -1.69
C GLY A 65 -3.63 -11.75 -2.59
N LEU A 66 -3.31 -12.77 -3.38
CA LEU A 66 -4.28 -13.47 -4.23
C LEU A 66 -5.39 -14.09 -3.37
N GLY A 67 -6.64 -13.95 -3.83
CA GLY A 67 -7.82 -14.51 -3.16
C GLY A 67 -8.32 -13.69 -1.97
N ASP A 68 -7.66 -12.57 -1.66
CA ASP A 68 -8.04 -11.63 -0.61
C ASP A 68 -8.66 -10.35 -1.23
N ASN A 69 -8.99 -9.37 -0.40
CA ASN A 69 -9.58 -8.10 -0.80
C ASN A 69 -9.15 -6.95 0.14
N HIS A 70 -9.75 -5.79 0.00
CA HIS A 70 -9.44 -4.59 0.80
C HIS A 70 -9.61 -4.77 2.32
N THR A 71 -10.32 -5.81 2.81
CA THR A 71 -10.53 -6.03 4.25
C THR A 71 -9.52 -6.99 4.88
N GLY A 72 -8.74 -7.72 4.09
CA GLY A 72 -7.86 -8.78 4.58
C GLY A 72 -6.81 -8.30 5.58
N TRP A 73 -6.18 -7.16 5.32
CA TRP A 73 -5.23 -6.57 6.26
C TRP A 73 -5.88 -6.12 7.57
N VAL A 74 -7.17 -5.79 7.55
CA VAL A 74 -7.93 -5.44 8.75
C VAL A 74 -8.27 -6.71 9.53
N GLN A 75 -8.88 -7.70 8.86
CA GLN A 75 -9.48 -8.88 9.49
C GLN A 75 -8.44 -9.93 9.89
N PHE A 76 -7.44 -10.16 9.03
CA PHE A 76 -6.40 -11.17 9.25
C PHE A 76 -5.06 -10.55 9.65
N GLY A 77 -4.69 -9.42 9.04
CA GLY A 77 -3.43 -8.71 9.29
C GLY A 77 -3.42 -7.86 10.54
N GLN A 78 -4.57 -7.63 11.19
CA GLN A 78 -4.71 -6.81 12.41
C GLN A 78 -4.02 -5.43 12.29
N VAL A 79 -4.13 -4.82 11.12
CA VAL A 79 -3.39 -3.60 10.76
C VAL A 79 -3.56 -2.46 11.76
N GLN A 80 -4.77 -2.28 12.32
CA GLN A 80 -5.04 -1.25 13.32
C GLN A 80 -4.19 -1.46 14.58
N TYR A 81 -4.24 -2.67 15.14
CA TYR A 81 -3.50 -3.00 16.35
C TYR A 81 -1.99 -2.83 16.16
N ILE A 82 -1.46 -3.30 15.03
CA ILE A 82 -0.03 -3.22 14.71
C ILE A 82 0.39 -1.76 14.53
N ALA A 83 -0.39 -0.97 13.79
CA ALA A 83 -0.11 0.44 13.54
C ALA A 83 -0.14 1.25 14.84
N ASP A 84 -1.23 1.13 15.63
CA ASP A 84 -1.37 1.81 16.91
C ASP A 84 -0.22 1.49 17.87
N LYS A 85 0.14 0.20 17.96
CA LYS A 85 1.26 -0.24 18.80
C LYS A 85 2.59 0.34 18.32
N ALA A 86 2.88 0.28 17.04
CA ALA A 86 4.13 0.80 16.49
C ALA A 86 4.26 2.32 16.69
N ILE A 87 3.15 3.05 16.55
CA ILE A 87 3.10 4.49 16.77
C ILE A 87 3.28 4.80 18.27
N ALA A 88 2.58 4.10 19.16
CA ALA A 88 2.67 4.31 20.61
C ALA A 88 4.07 4.00 21.16
N GLU A 89 4.76 3.01 20.58
CA GLU A 89 6.14 2.65 20.93
C GLU A 89 7.21 3.55 20.28
N GLY A 90 6.80 4.55 19.48
CA GLY A 90 7.72 5.45 18.77
C GLY A 90 8.52 4.78 17.64
N LYS A 91 8.10 3.57 17.22
CA LYS A 91 8.73 2.81 16.13
C LYS A 91 8.28 3.30 14.76
N SER A 92 7.13 3.96 14.70
CA SER A 92 6.56 4.53 13.49
C SER A 92 5.99 5.91 13.74
N ALA A 93 6.09 6.81 12.77
CA ALA A 93 5.32 8.04 12.78
C ALA A 93 3.83 7.73 12.53
N PRO A 94 2.90 8.54 13.06
CA PRO A 94 1.50 8.47 12.67
C PRO A 94 1.36 8.58 11.15
N MET A 95 0.61 7.65 10.53
CA MET A 95 0.41 7.59 9.09
C MET A 95 -1.00 7.13 8.72
N ILE A 96 -1.45 7.46 7.54
CA ILE A 96 -2.63 6.89 6.90
C ILE A 96 -2.23 5.58 6.22
N ILE A 97 -3.04 4.52 6.32
CA ILE A 97 -2.82 3.27 5.59
C ILE A 97 -4.03 3.02 4.70
N VAL A 98 -3.79 2.89 3.40
CA VAL A 98 -4.82 2.63 2.38
C VAL A 98 -4.66 1.20 1.87
N MET A 99 -5.73 0.42 1.94
CA MET A 99 -5.76 -0.98 1.53
C MET A 99 -6.77 -1.13 0.38
N PRO A 100 -6.32 -0.97 -0.88
CA PRO A 100 -7.21 -1.05 -2.03
C PRO A 100 -7.55 -2.49 -2.39
N ASP A 101 -8.72 -2.68 -3.00
CA ASP A 101 -9.17 -3.94 -3.57
C ASP A 101 -8.72 -4.05 -5.04
N ALA A 102 -8.00 -5.11 -5.38
CA ALA A 102 -7.53 -5.39 -6.73
C ALA A 102 -8.38 -6.44 -7.48
N ASP A 103 -9.45 -6.97 -6.85
CA ASP A 103 -10.29 -8.03 -7.45
C ASP A 103 -9.47 -9.23 -7.95
N THR A 104 -8.68 -9.81 -7.07
CA THR A 104 -7.62 -10.74 -7.41
C THR A 104 -8.09 -12.12 -7.88
N VAL A 105 -9.37 -12.43 -7.79
CA VAL A 105 -9.91 -13.70 -8.33
C VAL A 105 -9.87 -13.69 -9.87
N HIS A 106 -10.12 -12.53 -10.47
CA HIS A 106 -10.23 -12.39 -11.91
C HIS A 106 -9.25 -11.39 -12.53
N LYS A 107 -8.68 -10.51 -11.70
CA LYS A 107 -7.84 -9.38 -12.12
C LYS A 107 -6.59 -9.32 -11.25
N GLY A 108 -5.90 -8.20 -11.23
CA GLY A 108 -4.70 -8.01 -10.42
C GLY A 108 -4.29 -6.55 -10.40
N TYR A 109 -3.07 -6.29 -9.94
CA TYR A 109 -2.56 -4.93 -9.78
C TYR A 109 -2.07 -4.27 -11.09
N PHE A 110 -2.05 -4.99 -12.22
CA PHE A 110 -1.48 -4.49 -13.47
C PHE A 110 -2.54 -4.28 -14.55
N ASN A 111 -2.17 -3.54 -15.57
CA ASN A 111 -2.98 -3.41 -16.76
C ASN A 111 -2.95 -4.72 -17.56
N LEU A 112 -4.10 -5.22 -18.02
CA LEU A 112 -4.13 -6.38 -18.91
C LEU A 112 -3.52 -6.02 -20.27
N LEU A 113 -2.94 -7.03 -20.94
CA LEU A 113 -2.25 -6.84 -22.21
C LEU A 113 -3.15 -6.28 -23.32
N ASP A 114 -4.43 -6.66 -23.30
CA ASP A 114 -5.44 -6.22 -24.26
C ASP A 114 -6.12 -4.89 -23.91
N GLY A 115 -5.74 -4.28 -22.77
CA GLY A 115 -6.27 -3.01 -22.31
C GLY A 115 -7.70 -3.04 -21.78
N THR A 116 -8.31 -4.22 -21.61
CA THR A 116 -9.69 -4.35 -21.13
C THR A 116 -9.84 -4.08 -19.64
N TYR A 117 -8.74 -4.12 -18.88
CA TYR A 117 -8.71 -3.78 -17.46
C TYR A 117 -7.37 -3.16 -17.10
N ASN A 118 -7.36 -1.89 -16.73
CA ASN A 118 -6.15 -1.08 -16.55
C ASN A 118 -6.02 -0.65 -15.08
N TYR A 119 -5.71 -1.63 -14.19
CA TYR A 119 -5.66 -1.37 -12.75
C TYR A 119 -4.47 -0.51 -12.34
N GLU A 120 -3.31 -0.68 -12.95
CA GLU A 120 -2.13 0.15 -12.67
C GLU A 120 -2.43 1.62 -12.99
N ASP A 121 -3.04 1.90 -14.14
CA ASP A 121 -3.48 3.24 -14.49
C ASP A 121 -4.51 3.80 -13.51
N PHE A 122 -5.49 3.00 -13.09
CA PHE A 122 -6.44 3.38 -12.06
C PHE A 122 -5.74 3.74 -10.75
N PHE A 123 -4.78 2.93 -10.31
CA PHE A 123 -4.06 3.14 -9.06
C PHE A 123 -3.35 4.51 -9.05
N PHE A 124 -2.60 4.82 -10.10
CA PHE A 124 -1.81 6.05 -10.17
C PHE A 124 -2.61 7.29 -10.58
N GLN A 125 -3.58 7.15 -11.49
CA GLN A 125 -4.28 8.28 -12.07
C GLN A 125 -5.60 8.61 -11.38
N GLU A 126 -6.20 7.66 -10.63
CA GLU A 126 -7.49 7.88 -9.97
C GLU A 126 -7.44 7.61 -8.46
N LEU A 127 -6.90 6.46 -8.00
CA LEU A 127 -6.92 6.13 -6.57
C LEU A 127 -6.02 7.05 -5.75
N ILE A 128 -4.74 7.21 -6.11
CA ILE A 128 -3.82 8.12 -5.39
C ILE A 128 -4.39 9.53 -5.32
N PRO A 129 -4.79 10.17 -6.45
CA PRO A 129 -5.40 11.51 -6.42
C PRO A 129 -6.69 11.59 -5.59
N HIS A 130 -7.52 10.54 -5.61
CA HIS A 130 -8.72 10.47 -4.77
C HIS A 130 -8.38 10.49 -3.28
N ILE A 131 -7.42 9.68 -2.85
CA ILE A 131 -6.97 9.61 -1.46
C ILE A 131 -6.39 10.95 -1.01
N GLU A 132 -5.52 11.56 -1.82
CA GLU A 132 -4.88 12.85 -1.51
C GLU A 132 -5.88 14.00 -1.44
N LYS A 133 -6.96 13.94 -2.22
CA LYS A 133 -8.05 14.93 -2.18
C LYS A 133 -9.00 14.73 -0.99
N THR A 134 -9.22 13.47 -0.58
CA THR A 134 -10.26 13.11 0.41
C THR A 134 -9.73 13.17 1.83
N TYR A 135 -8.45 12.85 2.02
CA TYR A 135 -7.82 12.75 3.32
C TYR A 135 -6.64 13.70 3.45
N ARG A 136 -6.27 14.04 4.69
CA ARG A 136 -5.11 14.92 4.96
C ARG A 136 -3.79 14.17 4.77
N VAL A 137 -3.46 13.85 3.54
CA VAL A 137 -2.22 13.22 3.11
C VAL A 137 -1.17 14.27 2.79
N ARG A 138 0.09 14.01 3.11
CA ARG A 138 1.23 14.72 2.53
C ARG A 138 1.47 14.15 1.14
N ALA A 139 1.03 14.84 0.10
CA ALA A 139 0.99 14.35 -1.29
C ALA A 139 2.37 14.18 -1.96
N GLU A 140 3.45 14.61 -1.31
CA GLU A 140 4.80 14.51 -1.85
C GLU A 140 5.32 13.07 -1.75
N SER A 141 6.08 12.60 -2.75
CA SER A 141 6.62 11.23 -2.82
C SER A 141 7.44 10.83 -1.59
N ARG A 142 8.16 11.79 -0.98
CA ARG A 142 8.92 11.53 0.26
C ARG A 142 8.06 11.12 1.48
N TYR A 143 6.75 11.21 1.37
CA TYR A 143 5.79 10.79 2.39
C TYR A 143 4.89 9.66 1.93
N ARG A 144 5.18 9.05 0.77
CA ARG A 144 4.41 7.93 0.22
C ARG A 144 5.24 6.67 0.21
N ALA A 145 4.69 5.61 0.81
CA ALA A 145 5.28 4.28 0.82
C ALA A 145 4.30 3.26 0.22
N ILE A 146 4.83 2.13 -0.21
CA ILE A 146 4.06 1.00 -0.70
C ILE A 146 4.56 -0.29 -0.09
N SER A 147 3.64 -1.19 0.23
CA SER A 147 3.93 -2.54 0.70
C SER A 147 2.83 -3.50 0.24
N GLY A 148 3.07 -4.79 0.36
CA GLY A 148 2.08 -5.80 0.06
C GLY A 148 2.62 -7.20 0.24
N LEU A 149 1.71 -8.17 0.29
CA LEU A 149 2.03 -9.57 0.49
C LEU A 149 1.79 -10.37 -0.80
N SER A 150 2.69 -11.31 -1.13
CA SER A 150 2.52 -12.27 -2.23
C SER A 150 2.25 -11.54 -3.56
N MET A 151 1.10 -11.70 -4.17
CA MET A 151 0.68 -10.94 -5.36
C MET A 151 0.74 -9.42 -5.13
N GLY A 152 0.32 -8.94 -3.94
CA GLY A 152 0.47 -7.53 -3.55
C GLY A 152 1.92 -7.14 -3.29
N GLY A 153 2.77 -8.09 -2.88
CA GLY A 153 4.22 -7.91 -2.82
C GLY A 153 4.82 -7.65 -4.19
N GLY A 154 4.41 -8.44 -5.20
CA GLY A 154 4.73 -8.21 -6.61
C GLY A 154 4.25 -6.84 -7.10
N GLY A 155 2.99 -6.48 -6.77
CA GLY A 155 2.45 -5.15 -7.06
C GLY A 155 3.31 -4.03 -6.46
N ALA A 156 3.67 -4.14 -5.18
CA ALA A 156 4.51 -3.15 -4.51
C ALA A 156 5.91 -3.03 -5.13
N LEU A 157 6.51 -4.18 -5.48
CA LEU A 157 7.82 -4.24 -6.13
C LEU A 157 7.81 -3.53 -7.49
N PHE A 158 6.90 -3.96 -8.39
CA PHE A 158 6.87 -3.44 -9.75
C PHE A 158 6.38 -2.00 -9.81
N TYR A 159 5.42 -1.59 -8.98
CA TYR A 159 5.03 -0.18 -8.90
C TYR A 159 6.19 0.73 -8.49
N ALA A 160 7.01 0.30 -7.53
CA ALA A 160 8.18 1.06 -7.14
C ALA A 160 9.30 1.05 -8.20
N LEU A 161 9.41 -0.01 -9.01
CA LEU A 161 10.34 -0.07 -10.15
C LEU A 161 9.84 0.72 -11.36
N HIS A 162 8.53 0.72 -11.62
CA HIS A 162 7.93 1.45 -12.74
C HIS A 162 7.93 2.97 -12.49
N TYR A 163 7.57 3.39 -11.28
CA TYR A 163 7.36 4.78 -10.86
C TYR A 163 8.21 5.14 -9.62
N PRO A 164 9.56 5.07 -9.74
CA PRO A 164 10.44 5.27 -8.57
C PRO A 164 10.36 6.68 -7.98
N GLU A 165 9.86 7.65 -8.74
CA GLU A 165 9.60 9.01 -8.28
C GLU A 165 8.39 9.12 -7.36
N MET A 166 7.53 8.11 -7.32
CA MET A 166 6.29 8.14 -6.55
C MET A 166 6.46 7.73 -5.10
N PHE A 167 7.53 6.99 -4.75
CA PHE A 167 7.66 6.37 -3.43
C PHE A 167 9.02 6.64 -2.79
N VAL A 168 9.02 6.89 -1.48
CA VAL A 168 10.25 6.98 -0.67
C VAL A 168 10.66 5.62 -0.12
N ALA A 169 9.72 4.69 0.02
CA ALA A 169 9.96 3.35 0.55
C ALA A 169 9.05 2.32 -0.11
N ALA A 170 9.57 1.11 -0.29
CA ALA A 170 8.84 -0.04 -0.78
C ALA A 170 9.19 -1.27 0.06
N ALA A 171 8.16 -2.00 0.49
CA ALA A 171 8.31 -3.19 1.32
C ALA A 171 7.55 -4.38 0.71
N PRO A 172 8.06 -5.01 -0.36
CA PRO A 172 7.51 -6.25 -0.90
C PRO A 172 7.76 -7.42 0.07
N LEU A 173 6.66 -8.10 0.46
CA LEU A 173 6.68 -9.24 1.38
C LEU A 173 6.31 -10.50 0.61
N SER A 174 7.17 -11.53 0.62
CA SER A 174 7.00 -12.78 -0.14
C SER A 174 6.46 -12.50 -1.55
N ALA A 175 7.12 -11.58 -2.25
CA ALA A 175 6.64 -11.06 -3.53
C ALA A 175 6.69 -12.14 -4.62
N VAL A 176 5.60 -12.31 -5.36
CA VAL A 176 5.63 -13.18 -6.54
C VAL A 176 6.42 -12.55 -7.68
N GLY A 177 7.15 -13.38 -8.42
CA GLY A 177 8.02 -12.94 -9.50
C GLY A 177 7.26 -12.43 -10.73
N GLY A 178 7.98 -11.67 -11.56
CA GLY A 178 7.42 -11.03 -12.75
C GLY A 178 6.91 -11.99 -13.80
N ALA A 179 7.57 -13.15 -13.99
CA ALA A 179 7.11 -14.19 -14.91
C ALA A 179 5.71 -14.72 -14.54
N TRP A 180 5.46 -14.98 -13.25
CA TRP A 180 4.14 -15.37 -12.77
C TRP A 180 3.10 -14.29 -13.02
N THR A 181 3.43 -13.05 -12.71
CA THR A 181 2.55 -11.89 -12.95
C THR A 181 2.20 -11.75 -14.42
N PHE A 182 3.21 -11.87 -15.30
CA PHE A 182 3.01 -11.80 -16.75
C PHE A 182 2.12 -12.95 -17.27
N ASP A 183 2.32 -14.17 -16.77
CA ASP A 183 1.49 -15.32 -17.14
C ASP A 183 0.04 -15.15 -16.68
N GLN A 184 -0.16 -14.57 -15.48
CA GLN A 184 -1.50 -14.21 -15.01
C GLN A 184 -2.15 -13.16 -15.91
N MET A 185 -1.44 -12.12 -16.30
CA MET A 185 -1.95 -11.09 -17.23
C MET A 185 -2.32 -11.70 -18.58
N LYS A 186 -1.48 -12.59 -19.14
CA LYS A 186 -1.77 -13.31 -20.39
C LYS A 186 -3.04 -14.15 -20.29
N SER A 187 -3.21 -14.90 -19.19
CA SER A 187 -4.35 -15.79 -19.01
C SER A 187 -5.69 -15.06 -18.95
N GLN A 188 -5.66 -13.78 -18.64
CA GLN A 188 -6.84 -12.91 -18.48
C GLN A 188 -7.06 -11.97 -19.66
N SER A 189 -6.14 -11.92 -20.61
CA SER A 189 -6.19 -11.05 -21.79
C SER A 189 -6.68 -11.81 -23.04
N ASP A 190 -7.40 -11.12 -23.90
CA ASP A 190 -7.69 -11.61 -25.25
C ASP A 190 -6.44 -11.47 -26.14
N LEU A 191 -5.62 -12.51 -26.14
CA LEU A 191 -4.33 -12.49 -26.85
C LEU A 191 -4.46 -12.36 -28.38
N SER A 192 -5.65 -12.55 -28.95
CA SER A 192 -5.89 -12.30 -30.38
C SER A 192 -5.80 -10.81 -30.74
N LYS A 193 -5.92 -9.95 -29.74
CA LYS A 193 -5.84 -8.47 -29.88
C LYS A 193 -4.47 -7.90 -29.49
N VAL A 194 -3.52 -8.77 -29.14
CA VAL A 194 -2.22 -8.34 -28.59
C VAL A 194 -1.11 -8.77 -29.54
N SER A 195 -0.33 -7.81 -30.06
CA SER A 195 0.83 -8.11 -30.92
C SER A 195 1.97 -8.76 -30.13
N GLU A 196 2.86 -9.47 -30.82
CA GLU A 196 4.05 -10.09 -30.19
C GLU A 196 5.00 -9.03 -29.61
N GLU A 197 5.11 -7.87 -30.26
CA GLU A 197 5.90 -6.73 -29.77
C GLU A 197 5.34 -6.25 -28.44
N LYS A 198 4.01 -6.12 -28.29
CA LYS A 198 3.38 -5.70 -27.03
C LYS A 198 3.59 -6.74 -25.93
N LYS A 199 3.50 -8.03 -26.24
CA LYS A 199 3.80 -9.11 -25.28
C LYS A 199 5.25 -9.02 -24.79
N ALA A 200 6.20 -8.82 -25.71
CA ALA A 200 7.61 -8.68 -25.37
C ALA A 200 7.91 -7.41 -24.55
N GLU A 201 7.25 -6.29 -24.88
CA GLU A 201 7.33 -5.04 -24.12
C GLU A 201 6.87 -5.24 -22.67
N VAL A 202 5.65 -5.76 -22.48
CA VAL A 202 5.08 -5.97 -21.15
C VAL A 202 5.86 -6.99 -20.34
N PHE A 203 6.33 -8.07 -20.98
CA PHE A 203 7.23 -9.03 -20.32
C PHE A 203 8.49 -8.33 -19.79
N GLY A 204 9.12 -7.48 -20.60
CA GLY A 204 10.29 -6.72 -20.19
C GLY A 204 10.02 -5.77 -19.03
N GLN A 205 8.79 -5.25 -18.89
CA GLN A 205 8.37 -4.44 -17.74
C GLN A 205 8.17 -5.28 -16.47
N MET A 206 7.94 -6.59 -16.59
CA MET A 206 7.80 -7.53 -15.49
C MET A 206 9.10 -8.32 -15.20
N ASP A 207 10.18 -8.05 -15.91
CA ASP A 207 11.48 -8.66 -15.70
C ASP A 207 12.46 -7.68 -15.07
N ILE A 208 12.83 -7.95 -13.80
CA ILE A 208 13.69 -7.06 -13.01
C ILE A 208 15.04 -6.82 -13.69
N GLN A 209 15.62 -7.89 -14.26
CA GLN A 209 16.90 -7.77 -14.96
C GLN A 209 16.76 -6.82 -16.16
N THR A 210 15.75 -7.01 -16.99
CA THR A 210 15.45 -6.13 -18.12
C THR A 210 15.23 -4.68 -17.68
N ILE A 211 14.47 -4.47 -16.59
CA ILE A 211 14.24 -3.13 -16.03
C ILE A 211 15.58 -2.48 -15.65
N LEU A 212 16.44 -3.21 -14.92
CA LEU A 212 17.71 -2.66 -14.46
C LEU A 212 18.70 -2.41 -15.60
N GLU A 213 18.73 -3.28 -16.61
CA GLU A 213 19.64 -3.15 -17.75
C GLU A 213 19.21 -2.07 -18.75
N LYS A 214 17.90 -1.92 -18.97
CA LYS A 214 17.38 -1.02 -20.02
C LYS A 214 16.90 0.34 -19.52
N SER A 215 16.78 0.53 -18.19
CA SER A 215 16.35 1.82 -17.66
C SER A 215 17.42 2.90 -17.80
N PRO A 216 17.03 4.14 -18.11
CA PRO A 216 17.94 5.27 -18.11
C PRO A 216 18.60 5.45 -16.72
N LYS A 217 19.82 5.97 -16.71
CA LYS A 217 20.58 6.23 -15.47
C LYS A 217 19.77 7.00 -14.43
N GLU A 218 19.00 7.99 -14.87
CA GLU A 218 18.18 8.81 -13.99
C GLU A 218 17.10 7.99 -13.26
N LYS A 219 16.44 7.04 -13.96
CA LYS A 219 15.49 6.11 -13.35
C LYS A 219 16.19 5.16 -12.37
N LEU A 220 17.35 4.63 -12.73
CA LEU A 220 18.15 3.77 -11.84
C LEU A 220 18.60 4.50 -10.59
N ASP A 221 19.01 5.76 -10.71
CA ASP A 221 19.37 6.57 -9.56
C ASP A 221 18.15 6.78 -8.62
N ARG A 222 16.96 7.00 -9.16
CA ARG A 222 15.71 7.10 -8.36
C ARG A 222 15.38 5.77 -7.66
N ILE A 223 15.49 4.62 -8.34
CA ILE A 223 15.29 3.29 -7.75
C ILE A 223 16.23 3.07 -6.55
N LYS A 224 17.48 3.50 -6.63
CA LYS A 224 18.45 3.41 -5.53
C LYS A 224 18.10 4.31 -4.33
N TRP A 225 17.36 5.39 -4.52
CA TRP A 225 16.93 6.27 -3.44
C TRP A 225 15.74 5.76 -2.67
N ILE A 226 14.99 4.79 -3.22
CA ILE A 226 13.91 4.12 -2.50
C ILE A 226 14.51 3.31 -1.35
N ARG A 227 13.91 3.41 -0.17
CA ARG A 227 14.25 2.55 0.97
C ARG A 227 13.55 1.21 0.79
N TRP A 228 14.29 0.19 0.44
CA TRP A 228 13.78 -1.15 0.23
C TRP A 228 13.82 -1.97 1.51
N TYR A 229 12.71 -2.65 1.83
CA TYR A 229 12.64 -3.73 2.78
C TYR A 229 12.03 -4.95 2.08
N ILE A 230 12.84 -5.93 1.75
CA ILE A 230 12.41 -7.14 1.04
C ILE A 230 12.46 -8.29 2.04
N SER A 231 11.36 -9.01 2.19
CA SER A 231 11.24 -10.17 3.07
C SER A 231 10.61 -11.32 2.32
N CYS A 232 11.21 -12.51 2.46
CA CYS A 232 10.69 -13.77 1.97
C CYS A 232 11.08 -14.85 2.98
N GLY A 233 10.22 -15.84 3.20
CA GLY A 233 10.56 -17.00 3.99
C GLY A 233 11.59 -17.87 3.24
N ASP A 234 12.47 -18.54 3.98
CA ASP A 234 13.44 -19.49 3.43
C ASP A 234 12.79 -20.79 2.92
N ASP A 235 11.58 -21.09 3.42
CA ASP A 235 10.73 -22.22 2.97
C ASP A 235 9.54 -21.74 2.10
N ASP A 236 9.61 -20.53 1.51
CA ASP A 236 8.56 -20.03 0.66
C ASP A 236 8.49 -20.84 -0.65
N PHE A 237 7.34 -21.43 -0.94
CA PHE A 237 7.16 -22.32 -2.11
C PHE A 237 7.22 -21.58 -3.47
N LEU A 238 7.25 -20.26 -3.45
CA LEU A 238 7.39 -19.39 -4.64
C LEU A 238 8.79 -18.78 -4.78
N SER A 239 9.73 -19.10 -3.86
CA SER A 239 11.11 -18.60 -3.87
C SER A 239 11.98 -19.34 -4.88
#